data_70617480a5b7bcdde381da6962ca4b3d
#
_entry.id   70617480a5b7bcdde381da6962ca4b3d
#
_cell.length_a   1.000
_cell.length_b   1.000
_cell.length_c   1.000
_cell.angle_alpha   90.00
_cell.angle_beta   90.00
_cell.angle_gamma   90.00
#
_symmetry.space_group_name_H-M   'P 1'
#
loop_
_entity.id
_entity.type
_entity.pdbx_description
1 polymer ?
#
loop_
_entity_poly.entity_id
_entity_poly.type
_entity_poly.pdbx_seq_one_letter_code
_entity_poly.pdbx_strand_id
1 'polypeptide(L)'
;IGELAVSKFGINSALERRRDVHQSLIGDVGRSPCPGNSLTDWLGNAKVLDALGLPADANFLNLDNGHGFNYTSDQTQITPFYGNALDAGLRVLVYEGNSDACGLQTAPVEDVFVPYFKKYGLNQTRSWRPWTEDGAQQMAGQVIEWNDRVAQFVNIRGAGHLVPSNRPTVALSMLQHFLADEALPEYVAPPSVAL
;
A
#
# COMPACT_ATOMS: atom_id res chain seq x y z
N ILE A 1 28.74 4.54 -5.18
CA ILE A 1 28.03 5.01 -6.39
C ILE A 1 26.89 5.97 -6.00
N GLY A 2 26.21 5.77 -4.88
CA GLY A 2 25.13 6.65 -4.39
C GLY A 2 25.60 8.05 -3.95
N GLU A 3 26.72 8.16 -3.24
CA GLU A 3 27.24 9.46 -2.76
C GLU A 3 27.74 10.38 -3.88
N LEU A 4 28.30 9.84 -4.96
CA LEU A 4 28.77 10.62 -6.10
C LEU A 4 27.64 11.25 -6.93
N ALA A 5 26.46 10.65 -6.95
CA ALA A 5 25.30 11.19 -7.64
C ALA A 5 24.67 12.37 -6.86
N VAL A 6 24.63 12.27 -5.53
CA VAL A 6 24.06 13.31 -4.65
C VAL A 6 24.90 14.61 -4.70
N SER A 7 26.25 14.49 -4.75
CA SER A 7 27.13 15.66 -4.79
C SER A 7 27.11 16.40 -6.14
N LYS A 8 26.79 15.70 -7.24
CA LYS A 8 26.85 16.24 -8.60
C LYS A 8 25.60 17.06 -8.98
N PHE A 9 24.49 16.90 -8.27
CA PHE A 9 23.22 17.57 -8.60
C PHE A 9 22.74 18.57 -7.55
N GLY A 10 23.55 18.90 -6.55
CA GLY A 10 23.24 20.00 -5.59
C GLY A 10 21.84 19.88 -4.99
N ILE A 11 21.40 18.66 -4.66
CA ILE A 11 20.12 18.45 -4.01
C ILE A 11 20.20 19.02 -2.61
N ASN A 12 19.62 20.19 -2.49
CA ASN A 12 19.70 21.10 -1.39
C ASN A 12 19.27 20.48 -0.06
N SER A 13 20.04 20.80 0.97
CA SER A 13 19.69 20.66 2.41
C SER A 13 18.25 21.17 2.77
N ALA A 14 17.62 21.92 1.90
CA ALA A 14 16.23 22.36 2.02
C ALA A 14 15.21 21.26 1.66
N LEU A 15 15.54 20.35 0.72
CA LEU A 15 14.70 19.19 0.41
C LEU A 15 14.83 18.12 1.50
N GLU A 16 16.03 17.93 2.05
CA GLU A 16 16.24 17.02 3.19
C GLU A 16 15.51 17.52 4.43
N ARG A 17 15.59 18.82 4.76
CA ARG A 17 14.83 19.41 5.86
C ARG A 17 13.32 19.35 5.66
N ARG A 18 12.81 19.49 4.43
CA ARG A 18 11.39 19.28 4.15
C ARG A 18 10.97 17.83 4.32
N ARG A 19 11.82 16.87 3.97
CA ARG A 19 11.59 15.45 4.21
C ARG A 19 11.52 15.15 5.70
N ASP A 20 12.46 15.67 6.48
CA ASP A 20 12.52 15.43 7.94
C ASP A 20 11.31 16.01 8.65
N VAL A 21 10.86 17.21 8.28
CA VAL A 21 9.64 17.83 8.82
C VAL A 21 8.39 17.06 8.40
N HIS A 22 8.32 16.63 7.15
CA HIS A 22 7.18 15.84 6.66
C HIS A 22 7.14 14.46 7.33
N GLN A 23 8.29 13.86 7.56
CA GLN A 23 8.43 12.58 8.24
C GLN A 23 8.01 12.66 9.72
N SER A 24 8.32 13.76 10.40
CA SER A 24 7.91 13.97 11.79
C SER A 24 6.41 14.26 11.95
N LEU A 25 5.75 14.80 10.92
CA LEU A 25 4.33 15.15 10.95
C LEU A 25 3.39 14.00 10.57
N ILE A 26 3.86 13.05 9.75
CA ILE A 26 3.03 11.96 9.21
C ILE A 26 3.50 10.57 9.64
N GLY A 27 4.45 10.50 10.55
CA GLY A 27 5.09 9.26 10.97
C GLY A 27 6.06 8.72 9.91
N ASP A 28 6.52 7.51 10.09
CA ASP A 28 7.47 6.85 9.18
C ASP A 28 6.82 6.63 7.81
N VAL A 29 6.89 7.65 6.97
CA VAL A 29 6.67 7.49 5.53
C VAL A 29 7.94 6.85 5.02
N GLY A 30 7.87 5.55 4.79
CA GLY A 30 9.02 4.77 4.39
C GLY A 30 9.88 5.48 3.36
N ARG A 31 11.15 5.60 3.64
CA ARG A 31 12.11 6.08 2.68
C ARG A 31 12.12 5.10 1.52
N SER A 32 11.60 5.51 0.37
CA SER A 32 11.97 4.81 -0.85
C SER A 32 13.49 4.91 -0.98
N PRO A 33 14.24 3.81 -0.94
CA PRO A 33 15.70 3.86 -1.02
C PRO A 33 16.17 4.38 -2.38
N CYS A 34 15.29 4.40 -3.37
CA CYS A 34 15.58 4.85 -4.73
C CYS A 34 14.52 5.86 -5.18
N PRO A 35 14.62 7.14 -4.77
CA PRO A 35 13.75 8.17 -5.31
C PRO A 35 14.04 8.40 -6.80
N GLY A 36 13.00 8.50 -7.60
CA GLY A 36 13.11 8.93 -8.99
C GLY A 36 13.25 7.82 -10.01
N ASN A 37 13.87 8.12 -11.12
CA ASN A 37 13.89 7.31 -12.34
C ASN A 37 14.99 6.23 -12.37
N SER A 38 15.56 5.84 -11.23
CA SER A 38 16.69 4.89 -11.17
C SER A 38 16.41 3.57 -11.90
N LEU A 39 15.17 3.08 -11.83
CA LEU A 39 14.76 1.89 -12.58
C LEU A 39 14.74 2.14 -14.08
N THR A 40 14.17 3.26 -14.50
CA THR A 40 14.11 3.66 -15.93
C THR A 40 15.51 3.87 -16.48
N ASP A 41 16.38 4.55 -15.72
CA ASP A 41 17.77 4.78 -16.12
C ASP A 41 18.56 3.47 -16.22
N TRP A 42 18.33 2.55 -15.29
CA TRP A 42 18.95 1.22 -15.33
C TRP A 42 18.44 0.38 -16.50
N LEU A 43 17.13 0.33 -16.72
CA LEU A 43 16.53 -0.37 -17.85
C LEU A 43 16.92 0.24 -19.20
N GLY A 44 17.18 1.55 -19.27
CA GLY A 44 17.68 2.23 -20.48
C GLY A 44 19.16 2.02 -20.76
N ASN A 45 19.90 1.33 -19.88
CA ASN A 45 21.31 1.06 -20.10
C ASN A 45 21.52 0.01 -21.20
N ALA A 46 22.35 0.32 -22.21
CA ALA A 46 22.59 -0.57 -23.35
C ALA A 46 23.06 -1.98 -22.94
N LYS A 47 23.87 -2.11 -21.88
CA LYS A 47 24.32 -3.43 -21.37
C LYS A 47 23.18 -4.23 -20.74
N VAL A 48 22.22 -3.54 -20.14
CA VAL A 48 21.03 -4.18 -19.56
C VAL A 48 20.09 -4.62 -20.65
N LEU A 49 19.86 -3.77 -21.66
CA LEU A 49 19.05 -4.12 -22.83
C LEU A 49 19.63 -5.35 -23.56
N ASP A 50 20.94 -5.36 -23.79
CA ASP A 50 21.64 -6.49 -24.41
C ASP A 50 21.51 -7.77 -23.58
N ALA A 51 21.72 -7.69 -22.25
CA ALA A 51 21.57 -8.83 -21.34
C ALA A 51 20.13 -9.37 -21.27
N LEU A 52 19.14 -8.53 -21.51
CA LEU A 52 17.72 -8.91 -21.61
C LEU A 52 17.31 -9.39 -23.00
N GLY A 53 18.21 -9.35 -23.98
CA GLY A 53 17.92 -9.72 -25.38
C GLY A 53 16.98 -8.74 -26.08
N LEU A 54 16.99 -7.47 -25.70
CA LEU A 54 16.10 -6.45 -26.21
C LEU A 54 16.79 -5.56 -27.24
N PRO A 55 16.05 -4.96 -28.20
CA PRO A 55 16.61 -3.98 -29.12
C PRO A 55 17.24 -2.79 -28.39
N ALA A 56 18.29 -2.22 -28.96
CA ALA A 56 19.02 -1.08 -28.36
C ALA A 56 18.18 0.19 -28.24
N ASP A 57 17.08 0.29 -28.98
CA ASP A 57 16.11 1.38 -28.96
C ASP A 57 14.86 1.06 -28.11
N ALA A 58 14.86 -0.06 -27.38
CA ALA A 58 13.77 -0.39 -26.47
C ALA A 58 13.64 0.70 -25.41
N ASN A 59 12.41 1.16 -25.23
CA ASN A 59 12.07 2.20 -24.27
C ASN A 59 11.11 1.62 -23.21
N PHE A 60 11.50 1.76 -21.95
CA PHE A 60 10.70 1.33 -20.82
C PHE A 60 10.05 2.52 -20.12
N LEU A 61 8.75 2.46 -19.97
CA LEU A 61 8.03 3.32 -19.09
C LEU A 61 7.91 2.59 -17.74
N ASN A 62 8.29 3.25 -16.66
CA ASN A 62 8.15 2.71 -15.31
C ASN A 62 6.71 2.82 -14.76
N LEU A 63 5.81 3.37 -15.57
CA LEU A 63 4.38 3.45 -15.29
C LEU A 63 3.62 3.01 -16.53
N ASP A 64 2.70 2.09 -16.35
CA ASP A 64 1.74 1.75 -17.39
C ASP A 64 0.72 2.89 -17.50
N ASN A 65 0.84 3.67 -18.55
CA ASN A 65 -0.11 4.73 -18.89
C ASN A 65 -1.07 4.31 -20.03
N GLY A 66 -1.08 3.02 -20.38
CA GLY A 66 -1.89 2.47 -21.46
C GLY A 66 -1.39 2.80 -22.86
N HIS A 67 -0.29 3.54 -23.02
CA HIS A 67 0.29 3.83 -24.33
C HIS A 67 1.17 2.67 -24.81
N GLY A 68 0.88 2.18 -26.02
CA GLY A 68 1.66 1.10 -26.65
C GLY A 68 1.19 -0.31 -26.27
N PHE A 69 0.22 -0.46 -25.40
CA PHE A 69 -0.43 -1.73 -25.11
C PHE A 69 -1.78 -1.82 -25.81
N ASN A 70 -2.00 -2.94 -26.47
CA ASN A 70 -3.32 -3.31 -26.97
C ASN A 70 -3.79 -4.50 -26.15
N TYR A 71 -4.70 -4.28 -25.21
CA TYR A 71 -5.27 -5.32 -24.36
C TYR A 71 -6.79 -5.24 -24.30
N THR A 72 -7.40 -6.38 -24.10
CA THR A 72 -8.85 -6.48 -23.86
C THR A 72 -9.06 -6.89 -22.42
N SER A 73 -9.88 -6.13 -21.69
CA SER A 73 -10.30 -6.51 -20.35
C SER A 73 -11.36 -7.61 -20.46
N ASP A 74 -11.03 -8.82 -20.04
CA ASP A 74 -11.93 -9.99 -20.04
C ASP A 74 -12.57 -10.23 -18.67
N GLN A 75 -12.05 -9.58 -17.62
CA GLN A 75 -12.56 -9.67 -16.26
C GLN A 75 -13.18 -8.34 -15.83
N THR A 76 -14.51 -8.31 -15.87
CA THR A 76 -15.28 -7.11 -15.47
C THR A 76 -15.58 -7.05 -13.98
N GLN A 77 -15.44 -8.17 -13.25
CA GLN A 77 -15.68 -8.27 -11.81
C GLN A 77 -14.69 -9.21 -11.17
N ILE A 78 -14.00 -8.74 -10.14
CA ILE A 78 -13.04 -9.54 -9.37
C ILE A 78 -13.67 -10.24 -8.16
N THR A 79 -14.85 -9.82 -7.73
CA THR A 79 -15.51 -10.36 -6.53
C THR A 79 -15.71 -11.87 -6.53
N PRO A 80 -16.03 -12.56 -7.66
CA PRO A 80 -16.10 -14.02 -7.69
C PRO A 80 -14.80 -14.72 -7.31
N PHE A 81 -13.65 -14.10 -7.60
CA PHE A 81 -12.34 -14.63 -7.20
C PHE A 81 -12.21 -14.74 -5.67
N TYR A 82 -12.67 -13.73 -4.95
CA TYR A 82 -12.66 -13.76 -3.48
C TYR A 82 -13.60 -14.83 -2.92
N GLY A 83 -14.75 -15.05 -3.56
CA GLY A 83 -15.64 -16.15 -3.21
C GLY A 83 -14.96 -17.51 -3.35
N ASN A 84 -14.30 -17.76 -4.48
CA ASN A 84 -13.56 -19.01 -4.70
C ASN A 84 -12.44 -19.20 -3.66
N ALA A 85 -11.76 -18.12 -3.27
CA ALA A 85 -10.73 -18.19 -2.23
C ALA A 85 -11.33 -18.58 -0.86
N LEU A 86 -12.46 -17.97 -0.49
CA LEU A 86 -13.18 -18.29 0.74
C LEU A 86 -13.71 -19.75 0.74
N ASP A 87 -14.27 -20.21 -0.39
CA ASP A 87 -14.73 -21.61 -0.57
C ASP A 87 -13.57 -22.60 -0.45
N ALA A 88 -12.38 -22.20 -0.86
CA ALA A 88 -11.16 -23.01 -0.69
C ALA A 88 -10.59 -22.95 0.73
N GLY A 89 -11.26 -22.29 1.67
CA GLY A 89 -10.80 -22.13 3.05
C GLY A 89 -9.65 -21.13 3.25
N LEU A 90 -9.41 -20.27 2.26
CA LEU A 90 -8.39 -19.22 2.37
C LEU A 90 -8.93 -18.01 3.11
N ARG A 91 -8.08 -17.37 3.90
CA ARG A 91 -8.39 -16.06 4.46
C ARG A 91 -8.13 -14.96 3.43
N VAL A 92 -8.94 -13.91 3.49
CA VAL A 92 -8.88 -12.79 2.54
C VAL A 92 -8.55 -11.50 3.29
N LEU A 93 -7.47 -10.85 2.88
CA LEU A 93 -7.10 -9.51 3.31
C LEU A 93 -7.20 -8.54 2.14
N VAL A 94 -8.12 -7.59 2.24
CA VAL A 94 -8.19 -6.44 1.34
C VAL A 94 -7.64 -5.24 2.08
N TYR A 95 -6.71 -4.52 1.46
CA TYR A 95 -6.15 -3.31 2.07
C TYR A 95 -5.94 -2.21 1.03
N GLU A 96 -5.94 -0.98 1.51
CA GLU A 96 -5.74 0.20 0.67
C GLU A 96 -5.11 1.35 1.49
N GLY A 97 -4.61 2.38 0.78
CA GLY A 97 -4.12 3.60 1.40
C GLY A 97 -5.18 4.69 1.38
N ASN A 98 -5.49 5.28 2.53
CA ASN A 98 -6.56 6.29 2.64
C ASN A 98 -6.27 7.62 1.93
N SER A 99 -5.05 7.79 1.42
CA SER A 99 -4.61 8.97 0.66
C SER A 99 -4.38 8.65 -0.82
N ASP A 100 -4.92 7.52 -1.31
CA ASP A 100 -4.80 7.13 -2.71
C ASP A 100 -5.64 8.06 -3.60
N ALA A 101 -4.97 8.73 -4.54
CA ALA A 101 -5.62 9.59 -5.53
C ALA A 101 -6.00 8.84 -6.82
N CYS A 102 -5.64 7.55 -6.93
CA CYS A 102 -5.87 6.75 -8.15
C CYS A 102 -7.22 6.01 -8.16
N GLY A 103 -8.15 6.37 -7.29
CA GLY A 103 -9.52 5.82 -7.27
C GLY A 103 -9.72 4.58 -6.41
N LEU A 104 -8.69 4.12 -5.70
CA LEU A 104 -8.78 3.04 -4.71
C LEU A 104 -8.84 3.62 -3.29
N GLN A 105 -9.69 4.62 -3.10
CA GLN A 105 -9.92 5.24 -1.79
C GLN A 105 -10.80 4.33 -0.92
N THR A 106 -10.75 4.55 0.40
CA THR A 106 -11.48 3.76 1.39
C THR A 106 -12.96 3.58 1.05
N ALA A 107 -13.68 4.66 0.77
CA ALA A 107 -15.11 4.59 0.54
C ALA A 107 -15.52 3.75 -0.68
N PRO A 108 -14.96 3.95 -1.88
CA PRO A 108 -15.26 3.08 -3.02
C PRO A 108 -14.92 1.61 -2.80
N VAL A 109 -13.83 1.31 -2.09
CA VAL A 109 -13.43 -0.06 -1.79
C VAL A 109 -14.36 -0.67 -0.74
N GLU A 110 -14.75 0.09 0.28
CA GLU A 110 -15.73 -0.30 1.29
C GLU A 110 -17.08 -0.61 0.64
N ASP A 111 -17.55 0.25 -0.27
CA ASP A 111 -18.83 0.08 -0.98
C ASP A 111 -18.90 -1.22 -1.81
N VAL A 112 -17.75 -1.76 -2.20
CA VAL A 112 -17.68 -3.03 -2.92
C VAL A 112 -17.58 -4.22 -1.95
N PHE A 113 -16.62 -4.19 -1.04
CA PHE A 113 -16.28 -5.38 -0.24
C PHE A 113 -17.21 -5.62 0.95
N VAL A 114 -17.70 -4.58 1.60
CA VAL A 114 -18.61 -4.75 2.74
C VAL A 114 -19.92 -5.41 2.32
N PRO A 115 -20.65 -4.93 1.28
CA PRO A 115 -21.82 -5.61 0.78
C PRO A 115 -21.52 -7.00 0.22
N TYR A 116 -20.38 -7.17 -0.43
CA TYR A 116 -19.98 -8.45 -1.01
C TYR A 116 -19.82 -9.52 0.07
N PHE A 117 -19.03 -9.27 1.12
CA PHE A 117 -18.84 -10.24 2.20
C PHE A 117 -20.14 -10.54 2.94
N LYS A 118 -20.99 -9.54 3.14
CA LYS A 118 -22.33 -9.75 3.71
C LYS A 118 -23.20 -10.64 2.80
N LYS A 119 -23.23 -10.37 1.50
CA LYS A 119 -23.97 -11.19 0.52
C LYS A 119 -23.41 -12.61 0.42
N TYR A 120 -22.11 -12.76 0.56
CA TYR A 120 -21.44 -14.06 0.59
C TYR A 120 -21.79 -14.89 1.85
N GLY A 121 -22.38 -14.29 2.85
CA GLY A 121 -22.80 -14.96 4.09
C GLY A 121 -21.82 -14.85 5.25
N LEU A 122 -20.81 -13.99 5.14
CA LEU A 122 -19.91 -13.73 6.26
C LEU A 122 -20.58 -12.79 7.27
N ASN A 123 -20.45 -13.13 8.55
CA ASN A 123 -20.91 -12.28 9.64
C ASN A 123 -19.83 -11.29 10.03
N GLN A 124 -20.16 -10.01 10.09
CA GLN A 124 -19.26 -9.01 10.62
C GLN A 124 -19.06 -9.25 12.12
N THR A 125 -17.84 -9.61 12.50
CA THR A 125 -17.49 -9.91 13.90
C THR A 125 -16.95 -8.70 14.64
N ARG A 126 -16.30 -7.78 13.90
CA ARG A 126 -15.86 -6.48 14.44
C ARG A 126 -16.19 -5.36 13.49
N SER A 127 -16.78 -4.29 14.02
CA SER A 127 -16.97 -3.03 13.28
C SER A 127 -15.66 -2.30 13.07
N TRP A 128 -15.67 -1.27 12.24
CA TRP A 128 -14.53 -0.37 12.07
C TRP A 128 -13.93 0.02 13.42
N ARG A 129 -12.64 -0.26 13.57
CA ARG A 129 -11.87 0.11 14.75
C ARG A 129 -10.49 0.63 14.34
N PRO A 130 -9.93 1.60 15.05
CA PRO A 130 -8.57 2.03 14.85
C PRO A 130 -7.58 0.94 15.31
N TRP A 131 -6.44 0.86 14.61
CA TRP A 131 -5.35 -0.01 14.99
C TRP A 131 -4.02 0.72 14.96
N THR A 132 -3.00 0.14 15.57
CA THR A 132 -1.63 0.68 15.67
C THR A 132 -0.58 -0.39 15.39
N GLU A 133 0.61 0.03 14.95
CA GLU A 133 1.77 -0.85 14.82
C GLU A 133 2.77 -0.71 15.98
N ASP A 134 2.74 0.44 16.68
CA ASP A 134 3.79 0.91 17.57
C ASP A 134 3.37 0.96 19.05
N GLY A 135 2.37 0.20 19.41
CA GLY A 135 1.90 0.14 20.80
C GLY A 135 1.11 1.38 21.26
N ALA A 136 0.32 1.96 20.37
CA ALA A 136 -0.64 3.04 20.63
C ALA A 136 -0.09 4.47 20.59
N GLN A 137 1.10 4.69 20.04
CA GLN A 137 1.60 6.06 19.84
C GLN A 137 0.87 6.77 18.71
N GLN A 138 0.64 6.06 17.60
CA GLN A 138 -0.07 6.60 16.45
C GLN A 138 -1.09 5.59 15.90
N MET A 139 -2.17 6.12 15.38
CA MET A 139 -3.13 5.32 14.62
C MET A 139 -2.55 4.98 13.25
N ALA A 140 -2.35 3.69 12.99
CA ALA A 140 -1.85 3.18 11.72
C ALA A 140 -2.92 3.15 10.63
N GLY A 141 -4.19 3.01 11.05
CA GLY A 141 -5.34 2.96 10.17
C GLY A 141 -6.57 2.43 10.87
N GLN A 142 -7.49 1.89 10.10
CA GLN A 142 -8.71 1.26 10.60
C GLN A 142 -8.89 -0.12 9.98
N VAL A 143 -9.59 -0.99 10.68
CA VAL A 143 -9.89 -2.36 10.25
C VAL A 143 -11.33 -2.74 10.56
N ILE A 144 -11.92 -3.52 9.66
CA ILE A 144 -13.20 -4.19 9.84
C ILE A 144 -13.02 -5.69 9.55
N GLU A 145 -13.65 -6.56 10.34
CA GLU A 145 -13.38 -7.99 10.31
C GLU A 145 -14.68 -8.79 10.21
N TRP A 146 -14.64 -9.92 9.48
CA TRP A 146 -15.71 -10.88 9.31
C TRP A 146 -15.26 -12.28 9.72
N ASN A 147 -16.18 -13.05 10.34
CA ASN A 147 -15.98 -14.44 10.77
C ASN A 147 -14.62 -14.64 11.47
N ASP A 148 -14.33 -13.80 12.47
CA ASP A 148 -13.08 -13.85 13.23
C ASP A 148 -11.83 -13.84 12.34
N ARG A 149 -11.76 -12.85 11.42
CA ARG A 149 -10.64 -12.60 10.50
C ARG A 149 -10.54 -13.53 9.27
N VAL A 150 -11.57 -14.32 8.98
CA VAL A 150 -11.63 -15.02 7.69
C VAL A 150 -11.58 -14.02 6.53
N ALA A 151 -12.27 -12.89 6.67
CA ALA A 151 -12.07 -11.75 5.79
C ALA A 151 -11.79 -10.47 6.58
N GLN A 152 -10.91 -9.63 6.06
CA GLN A 152 -10.55 -8.35 6.65
C GLN A 152 -10.47 -7.27 5.56
N PHE A 153 -10.92 -6.07 5.89
CA PHE A 153 -10.62 -4.88 5.11
C PHE A 153 -9.89 -3.86 5.99
N VAL A 154 -8.72 -3.43 5.54
CA VAL A 154 -7.82 -2.57 6.30
C VAL A 154 -7.50 -1.32 5.49
N ASN A 155 -7.74 -0.15 6.04
CA ASN A 155 -7.15 1.05 5.48
C ASN A 155 -5.86 1.42 6.22
N ILE A 156 -4.91 2.00 5.47
CA ILE A 156 -3.62 2.45 6.00
C ILE A 156 -3.57 3.97 5.93
N ARG A 157 -3.46 4.59 7.10
CA ARG A 157 -3.41 6.04 7.23
C ARG A 157 -2.15 6.62 6.60
N GLY A 158 -2.34 7.62 5.72
CA GLY A 158 -1.25 8.35 5.07
C GLY A 158 -0.52 7.55 4.00
N ALA A 159 -1.06 6.41 3.56
CA ALA A 159 -0.57 5.71 2.40
C ALA A 159 -1.36 6.10 1.16
N GLY A 160 -0.68 6.12 0.01
CA GLY A 160 -1.29 6.22 -1.32
C GLY A 160 -1.42 4.84 -1.97
N HIS A 161 -1.41 4.81 -3.30
CA HIS A 161 -1.61 3.61 -4.12
C HIS A 161 -0.63 2.46 -3.82
N LEU A 162 0.63 2.79 -3.59
CA LEU A 162 1.67 1.82 -3.26
C LEU A 162 1.87 1.77 -1.73
N VAL A 163 0.94 1.17 -1.02
CA VAL A 163 0.93 1.12 0.45
C VAL A 163 2.27 0.65 1.05
N PRO A 164 2.88 -0.47 0.61
CA PRO A 164 4.16 -0.91 1.18
C PRO A 164 5.31 0.06 0.92
N SER A 165 5.27 0.84 -0.15
CA SER A 165 6.28 1.85 -0.45
C SER A 165 6.08 3.13 0.34
N ASN A 166 4.83 3.47 0.67
CA ASN A 166 4.49 4.68 1.42
C ASN A 166 4.60 4.48 2.93
N ARG A 167 4.18 3.30 3.43
CA ARG A 167 4.13 2.96 4.86
C ARG A 167 4.68 1.54 5.10
N PRO A 168 5.98 1.30 4.88
CA PRO A 168 6.56 -0.05 4.87
C PRO A 168 6.44 -0.78 6.20
N THR A 169 6.67 -0.11 7.33
CA THR A 169 6.58 -0.72 8.66
C THR A 169 5.15 -1.09 9.01
N VAL A 170 4.20 -0.19 8.75
CA VAL A 170 2.76 -0.43 8.93
C VAL A 170 2.28 -1.59 8.07
N ALA A 171 2.66 -1.60 6.78
CA ALA A 171 2.29 -2.67 5.86
C ALA A 171 2.88 -4.02 6.28
N LEU A 172 4.12 -4.03 6.74
CA LEU A 172 4.78 -5.25 7.26
C LEU A 172 4.07 -5.77 8.51
N SER A 173 3.77 -4.89 9.48
CA SER A 173 3.03 -5.24 10.69
C SER A 173 1.66 -5.84 10.37
N MET A 174 0.90 -5.19 9.49
CA MET A 174 -0.39 -5.71 9.00
C MET A 174 -0.26 -7.13 8.41
N LEU A 175 0.72 -7.33 7.53
CA LEU A 175 0.95 -8.62 6.89
C LEU A 175 1.36 -9.70 7.90
N GLN A 176 2.23 -9.38 8.85
CA GLN A 176 2.67 -10.30 9.89
C GLN A 176 1.50 -10.80 10.75
N HIS A 177 0.64 -9.88 11.22
CA HIS A 177 -0.56 -10.24 11.99
C HIS A 177 -1.53 -11.08 11.16
N PHE A 178 -1.74 -10.71 9.89
CA PHE A 178 -2.58 -11.51 9.00
C PHE A 178 -2.04 -12.92 8.82
N LEU A 179 -0.75 -13.10 8.57
CA LEU A 179 -0.14 -14.43 8.38
C LEU A 179 -0.15 -15.26 9.66
N ALA A 180 0.07 -14.65 10.81
CA ALA A 180 0.03 -15.30 12.12
C ALA A 180 -1.39 -15.61 12.63
N ASP A 181 -2.43 -15.14 11.93
CA ASP A 181 -3.83 -15.17 12.38
C ASP A 181 -4.04 -14.43 13.71
N GLU A 182 -3.36 -13.32 13.88
CA GLU A 182 -3.45 -12.46 15.04
C GLU A 182 -4.27 -11.20 14.73
N ALA A 183 -4.98 -10.69 15.74
CA ALA A 183 -5.70 -9.43 15.60
C ALA A 183 -4.70 -8.26 15.53
N LEU A 184 -4.97 -7.30 14.64
CA LEU A 184 -4.23 -6.04 14.64
C LEU A 184 -4.36 -5.35 16.01
N PRO A 185 -3.26 -4.83 16.60
CA PRO A 185 -3.30 -4.16 17.91
C PRO A 185 -4.25 -2.96 17.90
N GLU A 186 -5.04 -2.81 18.94
CA GLU A 186 -6.00 -1.72 19.02
C GLU A 186 -5.31 -0.40 19.37
N TYR A 187 -5.64 0.65 18.64
CA TYR A 187 -5.21 2.01 18.97
C TYR A 187 -6.18 2.63 19.96
N VAL A 188 -5.66 3.05 21.10
CA VAL A 188 -6.40 3.82 22.11
C VAL A 188 -5.86 5.24 22.11
N ALA A 189 -6.70 6.20 21.73
CA ALA A 189 -6.29 7.61 21.73
C ALA A 189 -5.90 8.04 23.15
N PRO A 190 -4.80 8.78 23.33
CA PRO A 190 -4.48 9.35 24.64
C PRO A 190 -5.60 10.30 25.09
N PRO A 191 -5.84 10.42 26.40
CA PRO A 191 -6.84 11.34 26.90
C PRO A 191 -6.54 12.76 26.39
N SER A 192 -7.57 13.43 25.87
CA SER A 192 -7.45 14.81 25.41
C SER A 192 -6.95 15.67 26.56
N VAL A 193 -5.78 16.30 26.39
CA VAL A 193 -5.35 17.37 27.30
C VAL A 193 -6.32 18.52 27.08
N ALA A 194 -7.16 18.80 28.09
CA ALA A 194 -7.99 19.99 28.08
C ALA A 194 -7.04 21.21 28.05
N LEU A 195 -7.11 21.97 26.96
CA LEU A 195 -6.40 23.25 26.82
C LEU A 195 -7.14 24.33 27.62
#